data_2cf4dd34fadb3ae3db310aff2e94431f
#
_entry.id   2cf4dd34fadb3ae3db310aff2e94431f
#
_cell.length_a   1.000
_cell.length_b   1.000
_cell.length_c   1.000
_cell.angle_alpha   90.00
_cell.angle_beta   90.00
_cell.angle_gamma   90.00
#
_symmetry.space_group_name_H-M   'P 1'
#
loop_
_entity.id
_entity.type
_entity.pdbx_description
1 polymer ?
#
loop_
_entity_poly.entity_id
_entity_poly.type
_entity_poly.pdbx_seq_one_letter_code
_entity_poly.pdbx_strand_id
1 'polypeptide(L)'
;NPFAIFDLPIAFNVDQALLSERYLVLQKSLHPDNFVTADAQEQRIAMQKSTEVNDALKTLKDPILRAEAIIALNTGKTEDLEQKSTQDVTFLMQQLEWREELENIEQSQDENALESFAKRVKKETKEMLTALEAQLNEQQWPTAAQFCDKLRFLKKLADEISQVEERLFEL
;
A
#
# COMPACT_ATOMS: atom_id res chain seq x y z
N ASN A 1 8.35 10.76 -10.30
CA ASN A 1 8.03 11.06 -8.91
C ASN A 1 6.53 11.29 -8.76
N PRO A 2 5.80 10.37 -8.09
CA PRO A 2 4.34 10.48 -7.97
C PRO A 2 3.88 11.74 -7.21
N PHE A 3 4.68 12.23 -6.27
CA PHE A 3 4.36 13.45 -5.53
C PHE A 3 4.40 14.69 -6.43
N ALA A 4 5.38 14.76 -7.31
CA ALA A 4 5.55 15.89 -8.23
C ALA A 4 4.40 15.99 -9.25
N ILE A 5 3.84 14.87 -9.67
CA ILE A 5 2.70 14.83 -10.62
C ILE A 5 1.52 15.63 -10.07
N PHE A 6 1.29 15.57 -8.76
CA PHE A 6 0.19 16.26 -8.10
C PHE A 6 0.63 17.52 -7.35
N ASP A 7 1.89 17.95 -7.55
CA ASP A 7 2.46 19.10 -6.85
C ASP A 7 2.29 19.00 -5.34
N LEU A 8 2.61 17.83 -4.81
CA LEU A 8 2.55 17.53 -3.37
C LEU A 8 3.97 17.39 -2.81
N PRO A 9 4.18 17.77 -1.54
CA PRO A 9 5.48 17.52 -0.90
C PRO A 9 5.71 16.03 -0.73
N ILE A 10 6.97 15.62 -0.79
CA ILE A 10 7.38 14.23 -0.54
C ILE A 10 7.26 13.97 0.95
N ALA A 11 6.18 13.32 1.36
CA ALA A 11 5.88 13.04 2.76
C ALA A 11 4.99 11.80 2.86
N PHE A 12 5.10 11.09 3.97
CA PHE A 12 4.26 9.91 4.21
C PHE A 12 2.79 10.33 4.40
N ASN A 13 2.54 11.41 5.13
CA ASN A 13 1.20 11.95 5.29
C ASN A 13 0.84 12.82 4.08
N VAL A 14 -0.13 12.36 3.31
CA VAL A 14 -0.64 13.04 2.13
C VAL A 14 -2.09 13.46 2.40
N ASP A 15 -2.41 14.71 2.11
CA ASP A 15 -3.79 15.20 2.15
C ASP A 15 -4.59 14.51 1.05
N GLN A 16 -5.38 13.52 1.43
CA GLN A 16 -6.12 12.68 0.48
C GLN A 16 -7.22 13.46 -0.25
N ALA A 17 -7.81 14.46 0.39
CA ALA A 17 -8.80 15.32 -0.24
C ALA A 17 -8.16 16.17 -1.33
N LEU A 18 -7.00 16.76 -1.06
CA LEU A 18 -6.26 17.56 -2.04
C LEU A 18 -5.76 16.67 -3.21
N LEU A 19 -5.28 15.46 -2.91
CA LEU A 19 -4.86 14.49 -3.91
C LEU A 19 -6.02 14.18 -4.87
N SER A 20 -7.19 13.89 -4.33
CA SER A 20 -8.38 13.58 -5.13
C SER A 20 -8.80 14.75 -6.01
N GLU A 21 -8.77 15.95 -5.46
CA GLU A 21 -9.11 17.18 -6.20
C GLU A 21 -8.16 17.39 -7.37
N ARG A 22 -6.86 17.29 -7.13
CA ARG A 22 -5.84 17.46 -8.17
C ARG A 22 -5.89 16.37 -9.22
N TYR A 23 -6.17 15.14 -8.80
CA TYR A 23 -6.36 14.03 -9.73
C TYR A 23 -7.51 14.30 -10.70
N LEU A 24 -8.66 14.78 -10.21
CA LEU A 24 -9.81 15.08 -11.05
C LEU A 24 -9.50 16.17 -12.07
N VAL A 25 -8.74 17.19 -11.68
CA VAL A 25 -8.34 18.26 -12.60
C VAL A 25 -7.47 17.70 -13.74
N LEU A 26 -6.46 16.88 -13.38
CA LEU A 26 -5.59 16.26 -14.39
C LEU A 26 -6.34 15.29 -15.29
N GLN A 27 -7.25 14.49 -14.71
CA GLN A 27 -8.03 13.54 -15.45
C GLN A 27 -8.91 14.23 -16.51
N LYS A 28 -9.53 15.35 -16.15
CA LYS A 28 -10.34 16.13 -17.08
C LYS A 28 -9.51 16.70 -18.23
N SER A 29 -8.31 17.22 -17.93
CA SER A 29 -7.45 17.78 -18.96
C SER A 29 -6.88 16.74 -19.91
N LEU A 30 -6.75 15.50 -19.48
CA LEU A 30 -6.20 14.37 -20.26
C LEU A 30 -7.28 13.46 -20.86
N HIS A 31 -8.55 13.80 -20.69
CA HIS A 31 -9.65 12.98 -21.20
C HIS A 31 -9.58 12.87 -22.74
N PRO A 32 -9.83 11.67 -23.30
CA PRO A 32 -9.75 11.47 -24.75
C PRO A 32 -10.57 12.44 -25.58
N ASP A 33 -11.71 12.91 -25.07
CA ASP A 33 -12.58 13.86 -25.76
C ASP A 33 -11.88 15.19 -26.06
N ASN A 34 -10.86 15.55 -25.28
CA ASN A 34 -10.08 16.77 -25.51
C ASN A 34 -9.08 16.64 -26.66
N PHE A 35 -8.86 15.42 -27.17
CA PHE A 35 -7.87 15.11 -28.19
C PHE A 35 -8.45 14.51 -29.46
N VAL A 36 -9.77 14.64 -29.67
CA VAL A 36 -10.47 14.08 -30.84
C VAL A 36 -9.91 14.61 -32.14
N THR A 37 -9.52 15.90 -32.16
CA THR A 37 -8.97 16.55 -33.35
C THR A 37 -7.45 16.59 -33.36
N ALA A 38 -6.80 16.08 -32.32
CA ALA A 38 -5.34 16.03 -32.20
C ALA A 38 -4.76 14.95 -33.11
N ASP A 39 -3.49 15.09 -33.49
CA ASP A 39 -2.79 14.07 -34.27
C ASP A 39 -2.52 12.82 -33.43
N ALA A 40 -2.07 11.74 -34.09
CA ALA A 40 -1.83 10.46 -33.42
C ALA A 40 -0.75 10.54 -32.35
N GLN A 41 0.24 11.39 -32.54
CA GLN A 41 1.34 11.58 -31.57
C GLN A 41 0.82 12.28 -30.30
N GLU A 42 0.03 13.33 -30.45
CA GLU A 42 -0.56 14.05 -29.32
C GLU A 42 -1.51 13.17 -28.52
N GLN A 43 -2.33 12.36 -29.21
CA GLN A 43 -3.22 11.40 -28.55
C GLN A 43 -2.43 10.37 -27.76
N ARG A 44 -1.31 9.89 -28.29
CA ARG A 44 -0.44 8.92 -27.62
C ARG A 44 0.20 9.51 -26.37
N ILE A 45 0.69 10.75 -26.46
CA ILE A 45 1.30 11.46 -25.33
C ILE A 45 0.26 11.67 -24.21
N ALA A 46 -0.96 12.07 -24.58
CA ALA A 46 -2.04 12.26 -23.61
C ALA A 46 -2.40 10.95 -22.90
N MET A 47 -2.46 9.85 -23.63
CA MET A 47 -2.73 8.53 -23.06
C MET A 47 -1.63 8.09 -22.13
N GLN A 48 -0.36 8.32 -22.49
CA GLN A 48 0.79 8.00 -21.63
C GLN A 48 0.76 8.80 -20.33
N LYS A 49 0.47 10.11 -20.42
CA LYS A 49 0.35 10.96 -19.24
C LYS A 49 -0.80 10.53 -18.34
N SER A 50 -1.94 10.14 -18.95
CA SER A 50 -3.10 9.62 -18.20
C SER A 50 -2.72 8.38 -17.40
N THR A 51 -1.95 7.46 -18.00
CA THR A 51 -1.46 6.26 -17.35
C THR A 51 -0.54 6.62 -16.17
N GLU A 52 0.38 7.55 -16.36
CA GLU A 52 1.28 8.03 -15.31
C GLU A 52 0.51 8.65 -14.13
N VAL A 53 -0.52 9.44 -14.42
CA VAL A 53 -1.37 10.05 -13.39
C VAL A 53 -2.12 8.99 -12.61
N ASN A 54 -2.68 7.99 -13.28
CA ASN A 54 -3.38 6.88 -12.62
C ASN A 54 -2.46 6.05 -11.75
N ASP A 55 -1.26 5.74 -12.21
CA ASP A 55 -0.26 5.00 -11.44
C ASP A 55 0.20 5.79 -10.22
N ALA A 56 0.42 7.10 -10.38
CA ALA A 56 0.79 7.97 -9.28
C ALA A 56 -0.31 8.05 -8.21
N LEU A 57 -1.56 8.12 -8.63
CA LEU A 57 -2.70 8.10 -7.71
C LEU A 57 -2.71 6.81 -6.88
N LYS A 58 -2.58 5.68 -7.55
CA LYS A 58 -2.54 4.36 -6.90
C LYS A 58 -1.43 4.31 -5.85
N THR A 59 -0.24 4.79 -6.20
CA THR A 59 0.91 4.83 -5.30
C THR A 59 0.63 5.69 -4.07
N LEU A 60 0.07 6.88 -4.26
CA LEU A 60 -0.14 7.82 -3.17
C LEU A 60 -1.35 7.49 -2.29
N LYS A 61 -2.31 6.73 -2.79
CA LYS A 61 -3.45 6.26 -1.99
C LYS A 61 -3.10 5.13 -1.04
N ASP A 62 -2.13 4.31 -1.40
CA ASP A 62 -1.74 3.16 -0.60
C ASP A 62 -0.55 3.52 0.29
N PRO A 63 -0.66 3.42 1.62
CA PRO A 63 0.43 3.79 2.50
C PRO A 63 1.71 2.98 2.30
N ILE A 64 1.60 1.70 1.93
CA ILE A 64 2.76 0.85 1.67
C ILE A 64 3.48 1.31 0.41
N LEU A 65 2.74 1.48 -0.69
CA LEU A 65 3.31 1.94 -1.97
C LEU A 65 3.89 3.34 -1.83
N ARG A 66 3.23 4.20 -1.07
CA ARG A 66 3.71 5.55 -0.80
C ARG A 66 5.02 5.54 -0.05
N ALA A 67 5.13 4.74 1.00
CA ALA A 67 6.37 4.59 1.77
C ALA A 67 7.49 4.06 0.89
N GLU A 68 7.21 3.06 0.07
CA GLU A 68 8.20 2.49 -0.85
C GLU A 68 8.67 3.49 -1.90
N ALA A 69 7.77 4.35 -2.37
CA ALA A 69 8.14 5.43 -3.29
C ALA A 69 9.10 6.41 -2.60
N ILE A 70 8.85 6.77 -1.35
CA ILE A 70 9.74 7.63 -0.57
C ILE A 70 11.12 6.99 -0.40
N ILE A 71 11.16 5.71 -0.05
CA ILE A 71 12.41 4.96 0.11
C ILE A 71 13.18 4.93 -1.22
N ALA A 72 12.52 4.61 -2.32
CA ALA A 72 13.13 4.55 -3.64
C ALA A 72 13.71 5.90 -4.08
N LEU A 73 12.99 7.00 -3.80
CA LEU A 73 13.47 8.34 -4.13
C LEU A 73 14.74 8.72 -3.37
N ASN A 74 14.94 8.17 -2.19
CA ASN A 74 16.10 8.48 -1.34
C ASN A 74 17.26 7.50 -1.52
N THR A 75 16.98 6.25 -1.87
CA THR A 75 18.01 5.20 -1.98
C THR A 75 18.33 4.83 -3.44
N GLY A 76 17.40 5.10 -4.35
CA GLY A 76 17.51 4.66 -5.74
C GLY A 76 17.36 3.16 -5.94
N LYS A 77 16.97 2.42 -4.88
CA LYS A 77 16.88 0.95 -4.92
C LYS A 77 15.53 0.48 -4.41
N THR A 78 14.82 -0.28 -5.23
CA THR A 78 13.56 -0.93 -4.82
C THR A 78 13.72 -2.43 -4.63
N GLU A 79 14.56 -3.09 -5.43
CA GLU A 79 14.67 -4.56 -5.47
C GLU A 79 15.50 -5.15 -4.32
N ASP A 80 16.57 -4.50 -3.91
CA ASP A 80 17.45 -4.99 -2.84
C ASP A 80 16.78 -4.99 -1.47
N LEU A 81 15.72 -4.18 -1.30
CA LEU A 81 14.99 -4.07 -0.04
C LEU A 81 14.11 -5.29 0.20
N GLU A 82 13.52 -5.86 -0.84
CA GLU A 82 12.72 -7.09 -0.73
C GLU A 82 13.57 -8.30 -0.34
N GLN A 83 14.79 -8.40 -0.89
CA GLN A 83 15.67 -9.53 -0.61
C GLN A 83 16.19 -9.54 0.84
N LYS A 84 16.44 -8.37 1.42
CA LYS A 84 16.94 -8.26 2.80
C LYS A 84 15.88 -8.60 3.83
N SER A 85 14.63 -8.27 3.57
CA SER A 85 13.52 -8.50 4.49
C SER A 85 13.10 -9.96 4.58
N THR A 86 13.27 -10.75 3.51
CA THR A 86 12.95 -12.18 3.53
C THR A 86 13.91 -12.99 4.42
N GLN A 87 15.03 -12.38 4.87
CA GLN A 87 16.00 -13.03 5.75
C GLN A 87 15.72 -12.84 7.23
N ASP A 88 14.69 -12.09 7.62
CA ASP A 88 14.32 -11.90 9.01
C ASP A 88 13.57 -13.14 9.53
N VAL A 89 14.30 -13.99 10.25
CA VAL A 89 13.77 -15.24 10.80
C VAL A 89 12.65 -14.98 11.81
N THR A 90 12.79 -13.96 12.66
CA THR A 90 11.77 -13.61 13.64
C THR A 90 10.46 -13.25 12.97
N PHE A 91 10.52 -12.48 11.90
CA PHE A 91 9.33 -12.10 11.13
C PHE A 91 8.70 -13.33 10.44
N LEU A 92 9.52 -14.21 9.85
CA LEU A 92 9.01 -15.43 9.22
C LEU A 92 8.29 -16.32 10.23
N MET A 93 8.85 -16.46 11.44
CA MET A 93 8.22 -17.23 12.51
C MET A 93 6.88 -16.61 12.95
N GLN A 94 6.84 -15.29 13.07
CA GLN A 94 5.60 -14.58 13.40
C GLN A 94 4.53 -14.79 12.32
N GLN A 95 4.90 -14.77 11.05
CA GLN A 95 3.98 -15.06 9.95
C GLN A 95 3.40 -16.46 10.06
N LEU A 96 4.23 -17.44 10.36
CA LEU A 96 3.79 -18.83 10.51
C LEU A 96 2.84 -18.98 11.69
N GLU A 97 3.14 -18.37 12.83
CA GLU A 97 2.30 -18.41 14.04
C GLU A 97 0.92 -17.81 13.77
N TRP A 98 0.88 -16.67 13.08
CA TRP A 98 -0.37 -15.98 12.80
C TRP A 98 -1.24 -16.73 11.77
N ARG A 99 -0.61 -17.33 10.77
CA ARG A 99 -1.33 -18.15 9.79
C ARG A 99 -1.87 -19.42 10.43
N GLU A 100 -1.11 -20.05 11.31
CA GLU A 100 -1.55 -21.23 12.05
C GLU A 100 -2.73 -20.88 12.96
N GLU A 101 -2.68 -19.76 13.65
CA GLU A 101 -3.79 -19.30 14.49
C GLU A 101 -5.07 -19.10 13.67
N LEU A 102 -4.97 -18.44 12.51
CA LEU A 102 -6.13 -18.25 11.63
C LEU A 102 -6.70 -19.57 11.14
N GLU A 103 -5.83 -20.50 10.76
CA GLU A 103 -6.24 -21.82 10.31
C GLU A 103 -6.99 -22.57 11.42
N ASN A 104 -6.49 -22.51 12.65
CA ASN A 104 -7.15 -23.15 13.80
C ASN A 104 -8.51 -22.51 14.08
N ILE A 105 -8.61 -21.18 13.96
CA ILE A 105 -9.89 -20.46 14.13
C ILE A 105 -10.89 -20.90 13.06
N GLU A 106 -10.46 -21.02 11.82
CA GLU A 106 -11.32 -21.46 10.72
C GLU A 106 -11.82 -22.88 10.94
N GLN A 107 -10.93 -23.79 11.37
CA GLN A 107 -11.29 -25.19 11.63
C GLN A 107 -12.27 -25.31 12.79
N SER A 108 -12.10 -24.51 13.84
CA SER A 108 -12.99 -24.55 15.01
C SER A 108 -14.29 -23.76 14.80
N GLN A 109 -14.36 -22.95 13.74
CA GLN A 109 -15.51 -22.09 13.43
C GLN A 109 -15.89 -21.17 14.59
N ASP A 110 -14.89 -20.70 15.33
CA ASP A 110 -15.07 -19.83 16.50
C ASP A 110 -15.16 -18.36 16.06
N GLU A 111 -16.39 -17.88 16.00
CA GLU A 111 -16.71 -16.51 15.59
C GLU A 111 -16.05 -15.45 16.49
N ASN A 112 -16.11 -15.67 17.80
CA ASN A 112 -15.52 -14.73 18.77
C ASN A 112 -13.99 -14.68 18.65
N ALA A 113 -13.34 -15.82 18.44
CA ALA A 113 -11.91 -15.90 18.24
C ALA A 113 -11.51 -15.18 16.95
N LEU A 114 -12.29 -15.30 15.87
CA LEU A 114 -12.04 -14.63 14.60
C LEU A 114 -12.15 -13.11 14.77
N GLU A 115 -13.16 -12.63 15.46
CA GLU A 115 -13.34 -11.20 15.73
C GLU A 115 -12.18 -10.64 16.54
N SER A 116 -11.75 -11.34 17.58
CA SER A 116 -10.61 -10.94 18.40
C SER A 116 -9.31 -10.91 17.61
N PHE A 117 -9.12 -11.90 16.74
CA PHE A 117 -7.95 -11.98 15.87
C PHE A 117 -7.92 -10.82 14.87
N ALA A 118 -9.06 -10.52 14.24
CA ALA A 118 -9.20 -9.40 13.32
C ALA A 118 -8.85 -8.07 14.00
N LYS A 119 -9.28 -7.86 15.22
CA LYS A 119 -8.96 -6.66 16.01
C LYS A 119 -7.47 -6.56 16.32
N ARG A 120 -6.80 -7.68 16.64
CA ARG A 120 -5.35 -7.70 16.87
C ARG A 120 -4.58 -7.34 15.60
N VAL A 121 -4.98 -7.89 14.46
CA VAL A 121 -4.34 -7.59 13.18
C VAL A 121 -4.50 -6.11 12.84
N LYS A 122 -5.68 -5.56 13.04
CA LYS A 122 -5.96 -4.13 12.80
C LYS A 122 -5.12 -3.22 13.70
N LYS A 123 -5.00 -3.58 14.98
CA LYS A 123 -4.19 -2.83 15.94
C LYS A 123 -2.72 -2.86 15.58
N GLU A 124 -2.22 -4.04 15.23
CA GLU A 124 -0.82 -4.23 14.81
C GLU A 124 -0.51 -3.42 13.55
N THR A 125 -1.44 -3.42 12.59
CA THR A 125 -1.32 -2.63 11.37
C THR A 125 -1.19 -1.13 11.68
N LYS A 126 -2.04 -0.64 12.56
CA LYS A 126 -2.03 0.78 12.95
C LYS A 126 -0.73 1.16 13.64
N GLU A 127 -0.26 0.32 14.56
CA GLU A 127 1.01 0.54 15.27
C GLU A 127 2.20 0.50 14.30
N MET A 128 2.17 -0.42 13.34
CA MET A 128 3.22 -0.54 12.33
C MET A 128 3.25 0.67 11.39
N LEU A 129 2.09 1.22 11.01
CA LEU A 129 2.04 2.44 10.20
C LEU A 129 2.64 3.63 10.92
N THR A 130 2.38 3.77 12.22
CA THR A 130 2.98 4.82 13.04
C THR A 130 4.50 4.65 13.14
N ALA A 131 4.95 3.41 13.34
CA ALA A 131 6.38 3.09 13.40
C ALA A 131 7.07 3.35 12.06
N LEU A 132 6.40 3.03 10.96
CA LEU A 132 6.91 3.27 9.61
C LEU A 132 7.13 4.77 9.36
N GLU A 133 6.14 5.59 9.71
CA GLU A 133 6.25 7.04 9.57
C GLU A 133 7.45 7.59 10.33
N ALA A 134 7.66 7.13 11.56
CA ALA A 134 8.81 7.54 12.37
C ALA A 134 10.14 7.19 11.70
N GLN A 135 10.25 5.97 11.15
CA GLN A 135 11.47 5.52 10.48
C GLN A 135 11.73 6.30 9.19
N LEU A 136 10.70 6.64 8.45
CA LEU A 136 10.83 7.48 7.25
C LEU A 136 11.31 8.89 7.62
N ASN A 137 10.77 9.46 8.69
CA ASN A 137 11.17 10.79 9.16
C ASN A 137 12.62 10.82 9.65
N GLU A 138 13.08 9.72 10.27
CA GLU A 138 14.45 9.55 10.74
C GLU A 138 15.41 9.08 9.63
N GLN A 139 14.91 8.90 8.43
CA GLN A 139 15.67 8.45 7.26
C GLN A 139 16.34 7.09 7.46
N GLN A 140 15.69 6.23 8.22
CA GLN A 140 16.12 4.85 8.45
C GLN A 140 15.52 3.93 7.38
N TRP A 141 16.06 4.03 6.17
CA TRP A 141 15.48 3.39 4.99
C TRP A 141 15.40 1.85 5.08
N PRO A 142 16.46 1.15 5.53
CA PRO A 142 16.37 -0.31 5.66
C PRO A 142 15.29 -0.77 6.63
N THR A 143 15.17 -0.10 7.77
CA THR A 143 14.15 -0.42 8.78
C THR A 143 12.75 -0.10 8.25
N ALA A 144 12.61 1.04 7.58
CA ALA A 144 11.35 1.41 6.94
C ALA A 144 10.91 0.36 5.90
N ALA A 145 11.85 -0.15 5.10
CA ALA A 145 11.58 -1.20 4.13
C ALA A 145 11.10 -2.50 4.80
N GLN A 146 11.71 -2.87 5.92
CA GLN A 146 11.27 -4.04 6.70
C GLN A 146 9.84 -3.85 7.22
N PHE A 147 9.50 -2.65 7.65
CA PHE A 147 8.15 -2.35 8.13
C PHE A 147 7.12 -2.40 7.00
N CYS A 148 7.52 -2.01 5.78
CA CYS A 148 6.67 -2.17 4.60
C CYS A 148 6.34 -3.64 4.34
N ASP A 149 7.31 -4.54 4.48
CA ASP A 149 7.09 -5.97 4.30
C ASP A 149 6.15 -6.54 5.37
N LYS A 150 6.31 -6.11 6.61
CA LYS A 150 5.41 -6.49 7.70
C LYS A 150 3.99 -6.02 7.42
N LEU A 151 3.84 -4.81 6.90
CA LEU A 151 2.53 -4.27 6.53
C LEU A 151 1.89 -5.02 5.37
N ARG A 152 2.67 -5.46 4.39
CA ARG A 152 2.16 -6.30 3.30
C ARG A 152 1.61 -7.61 3.84
N PHE A 153 2.33 -8.23 4.75
CA PHE A 153 1.87 -9.46 5.40
C PHE A 153 0.57 -9.21 6.16
N LEU A 154 0.51 -8.14 6.96
CA LEU A 154 -0.70 -7.80 7.73
C LEU A 154 -1.90 -7.52 6.83
N LYS A 155 -1.69 -6.85 5.70
CA LYS A 155 -2.74 -6.58 4.72
C LYS A 155 -3.27 -7.88 4.12
N LYS A 156 -2.36 -8.77 3.72
CA LYS A 156 -2.73 -10.08 3.17
C LYS A 156 -3.48 -10.91 4.21
N LEU A 157 -3.04 -10.87 5.45
CA LEU A 157 -3.71 -11.57 6.55
C LEU A 157 -5.11 -11.00 6.79
N ALA A 158 -5.27 -9.68 6.74
CA ALA A 158 -6.59 -9.04 6.86
C ALA A 158 -7.53 -9.49 5.73
N ASP A 159 -7.03 -9.60 4.51
CA ASP A 159 -7.81 -10.10 3.38
C ASP A 159 -8.21 -11.56 3.58
N GLU A 160 -7.31 -12.39 4.10
CA GLU A 160 -7.60 -13.79 4.42
C GLU A 160 -8.65 -13.91 5.54
N ILE A 161 -8.59 -13.04 6.54
CA ILE A 161 -9.60 -12.97 7.60
C ILE A 161 -10.98 -12.66 7.01
N SER A 162 -11.05 -11.69 6.10
CA SER A 162 -12.31 -11.34 5.43
C SER A 162 -12.87 -12.52 4.65
N GLN A 163 -12.02 -13.29 3.99
CA GLN A 163 -12.43 -14.50 3.26
C GLN A 163 -12.96 -15.57 4.22
N VAL A 164 -12.33 -15.74 5.37
CA VAL A 164 -12.79 -16.69 6.39
C VAL A 164 -14.15 -16.26 6.94
N GLU A 165 -14.34 -14.97 7.19
CA GLU A 165 -15.63 -14.41 7.63
C GLU A 165 -16.74 -14.74 6.64
N GLU A 166 -16.47 -14.53 5.34
CA GLU A 166 -17.43 -14.84 4.28
C GLU A 166 -17.79 -16.32 4.27
N ARG A 167 -16.80 -17.21 4.39
CA ARG A 167 -17.03 -18.64 4.38
C ARG A 167 -17.81 -19.14 5.59
N LEU A 168 -17.59 -18.54 6.77
CA LEU A 168 -18.22 -19.01 8.02
C LEU A 168 -19.60 -18.38 8.26
N PHE A 169 -19.86 -17.17 7.77
CA PHE A 169 -21.05 -16.41 8.17
C PHE A 169 -22.01 -16.07 7.03
N GLU A 170 -21.69 -16.37 5.80
CA GLU A 170 -22.58 -16.22 4.65
C GLU A 170 -23.37 -17.51 4.39
N LEU A 171 -24.18 -17.87 5.33
CA LEU A 171 -25.05 -19.03 5.13
C LEU A 171 -26.51 -18.59 5.07
#